data_0266b5811b62f1190c57f5890dc21881
#
_entry.id   0266b5811b62f1190c57f5890dc21881
#
_cell.length_a   1.000
_cell.length_b   1.000
_cell.length_c   1.000
_cell.angle_alpha   90.00
_cell.angle_beta   90.00
_cell.angle_gamma   90.00
#
_symmetry.space_group_name_H-M   'P 1'
#
loop_
_entity.id
_entity.type
_entity.pdbx_description
1 polymer ?
#
loop_
_entity_poly.entity_id
_entity_poly.type
_entity_poly.pdbx_seq_one_letter_code
_entity_poly.pdbx_strand_id
1 'polypeptide(L)'
;HFLLQGRRNIKLAYFNHDTSHSQRAQNFIESFAAENKLDLFIGKIKGTKGKRSMEEFWRDERYSFFNRIKTNFLMTCHHLDDAVETWVMSAMHGNCKLIPYYRDPNIYRPFLMTSKKSIKEYAERKQVEWIEDPTNARTEYIRNHIRHSLMPGILKVNPGIRTVIRKKLIETYL
;
A
#
# COMPACT_ATOMS: atom_id res chain seq x y z
N HIS A 1 -1.83 14.77 -1.33
CA HIS A 1 -1.60 16.04 -0.64
C HIS A 1 -0.13 16.47 -0.67
N PHE A 2 0.82 15.67 -0.18
CA PHE A 2 2.27 16.02 -0.15
C PHE A 2 2.81 16.43 -1.54
N LEU A 3 2.47 15.70 -2.58
CA LEU A 3 2.92 15.99 -3.94
C LEU A 3 2.27 17.27 -4.50
N LEU A 4 1.02 17.56 -4.13
CA LEU A 4 0.32 18.78 -4.56
C LEU A 4 1.01 20.04 -4.05
N GLN A 5 1.49 20.04 -2.80
CA GLN A 5 2.22 21.19 -2.24
C GLN A 5 3.49 21.56 -3.01
N GLY A 6 4.08 20.60 -3.72
CA GLY A 6 5.27 20.79 -4.53
C GLY A 6 5.03 21.30 -5.96
N ARG A 7 3.81 21.74 -6.33
CA ARG A 7 3.43 22.19 -7.68
C ARG A 7 3.77 21.16 -8.78
N ARG A 8 3.69 19.86 -8.47
CA ARG A 8 3.98 18.78 -9.40
C ARG A 8 2.75 18.44 -10.22
N ASN A 9 2.94 18.09 -11.49
CA ASN A 9 1.87 17.53 -12.31
C ASN A 9 1.66 16.08 -11.88
N ILE A 10 0.59 15.83 -11.15
CA ILE A 10 0.24 14.51 -10.64
C ILE A 10 -1.11 14.07 -11.19
N LYS A 11 -1.27 12.78 -11.36
CA LYS A 11 -2.53 12.12 -11.68
C LYS A 11 -2.81 11.07 -10.63
N LEU A 12 -4.07 10.77 -10.38
CA LEU A 12 -4.48 9.77 -9.42
C LEU A 12 -4.86 8.47 -10.14
N ALA A 13 -4.60 7.35 -9.49
CA ALA A 13 -5.05 6.04 -9.94
C ALA A 13 -5.69 5.29 -8.77
N TYR A 14 -6.92 4.85 -8.94
CA TYR A 14 -7.66 4.06 -7.96
C TYR A 14 -8.12 2.74 -8.57
N PHE A 15 -7.96 1.65 -7.84
CA PHE A 15 -8.44 0.34 -8.23
C PHE A 15 -9.55 -0.13 -7.30
N ASN A 16 -10.77 -0.24 -7.83
CA ASN A 16 -11.93 -0.69 -7.09
C ASN A 16 -12.01 -2.23 -7.09
N HIS A 17 -11.99 -2.82 -5.90
CA HIS A 17 -12.07 -4.27 -5.67
C HIS A 17 -13.51 -4.83 -5.64
N ASP A 18 -14.48 -4.01 -6.04
CA ASP A 18 -15.91 -4.36 -6.08
C ASP A 18 -16.48 -4.78 -4.71
N THR A 19 -16.08 -4.09 -3.67
CA THR A 19 -16.61 -4.22 -2.32
C THR A 19 -17.36 -2.94 -1.93
N SER A 20 -18.27 -3.03 -0.94
CA SER A 20 -18.99 -1.84 -0.45
C SER A 20 -18.04 -0.75 0.05
N HIS A 21 -16.92 -1.15 0.69
CA HIS A 21 -15.89 -0.22 1.11
C HIS A 21 -15.16 0.40 -0.08
N SER A 22 -14.84 -0.39 -1.10
CA SER A 22 -14.17 0.11 -2.31
C SER A 22 -14.98 1.21 -3.00
N GLN A 23 -16.32 1.11 -2.98
CA GLN A 23 -17.16 2.15 -3.56
C GLN A 23 -17.11 3.45 -2.75
N ARG A 24 -17.13 3.36 -1.41
CA ARG A 24 -16.97 4.54 -0.53
C ARG A 24 -15.61 5.22 -0.75
N ALA A 25 -14.55 4.42 -0.83
CA ALA A 25 -13.20 4.93 -1.09
C ALA A 25 -13.10 5.55 -2.50
N GLN A 26 -13.79 4.99 -3.49
CA GLN A 26 -13.86 5.58 -4.83
C GLN A 26 -14.51 6.95 -4.80
N ASN A 27 -15.68 7.08 -4.17
CA ASN A 27 -16.39 8.36 -4.05
C ASN A 27 -15.52 9.42 -3.36
N PHE A 28 -14.81 9.04 -2.30
CA PHE A 28 -13.89 9.94 -1.61
C PHE A 28 -12.75 10.42 -2.50
N ILE A 29 -12.11 9.53 -3.26
CA ILE A 29 -11.01 9.93 -4.14
C ILE A 29 -11.49 10.72 -5.37
N GLU A 30 -12.70 10.46 -5.85
CA GLU A 30 -13.34 11.26 -6.90
C GLU A 30 -13.60 12.70 -6.43
N SER A 31 -14.15 12.88 -5.23
CA SER A 31 -14.33 14.22 -4.62
C SER A 31 -12.99 14.94 -4.47
N PHE A 32 -12.00 14.26 -3.90
CA PHE A 32 -10.66 14.82 -3.75
C PHE A 32 -10.02 15.21 -5.10
N ALA A 33 -10.19 14.39 -6.14
CA ALA A 33 -9.68 14.68 -7.47
C ALA A 33 -10.37 15.92 -8.08
N ALA A 34 -11.69 16.01 -7.95
CA ALA A 34 -12.46 17.15 -8.44
C ALA A 34 -12.07 18.46 -7.76
N GLU A 35 -12.00 18.47 -6.42
CA GLU A 35 -11.61 19.65 -5.62
C GLU A 35 -10.21 20.17 -5.99
N ASN A 36 -9.28 19.24 -6.28
CA ASN A 36 -7.89 19.58 -6.60
C ASN A 36 -7.59 19.64 -8.11
N LYS A 37 -8.63 19.48 -8.96
CA LYS A 37 -8.52 19.52 -10.44
C LYS A 37 -7.50 18.52 -10.98
N LEU A 38 -7.55 17.28 -10.48
CA LEU A 38 -6.63 16.21 -10.84
C LEU A 38 -7.28 15.19 -11.79
N ASP A 39 -6.54 14.73 -12.76
CA ASP A 39 -6.92 13.56 -13.55
C ASP A 39 -6.98 12.32 -12.66
N LEU A 40 -8.05 11.53 -12.78
CA LEU A 40 -8.24 10.29 -12.03
C LEU A 40 -8.49 9.12 -12.98
N PHE A 41 -7.66 8.08 -12.86
CA PHE A 41 -7.84 6.80 -13.53
C PHE A 41 -8.50 5.81 -12.57
N ILE A 42 -9.62 5.22 -12.97
CA ILE A 42 -10.32 4.21 -12.18
C ILE A 42 -10.24 2.86 -12.88
N GLY A 43 -9.71 1.86 -12.17
CA GLY A 43 -9.76 0.46 -12.55
C GLY A 43 -10.77 -0.30 -11.70
N LYS A 44 -11.37 -1.35 -12.28
CA LYS A 44 -12.25 -2.29 -11.57
C LYS A 44 -11.85 -3.72 -11.89
N ILE A 45 -12.20 -4.65 -11.03
CA ILE A 45 -12.06 -6.08 -11.27
C ILE A 45 -12.80 -6.46 -12.56
N LYS A 46 -12.14 -7.24 -13.39
CA LYS A 46 -12.71 -7.74 -14.66
C LYS A 46 -12.63 -9.26 -14.79
N GLY A 47 -11.66 -9.87 -14.12
CA GLY A 47 -11.40 -11.30 -14.22
C GLY A 47 -12.17 -12.12 -13.19
N THR A 48 -11.94 -13.43 -13.22
CA THR A 48 -12.43 -14.38 -12.22
C THR A 48 -11.28 -14.90 -11.37
N LYS A 49 -11.55 -15.14 -10.10
CA LYS A 49 -10.54 -15.58 -9.13
C LYS A 49 -9.88 -16.91 -9.50
N GLY A 50 -10.64 -17.85 -10.06
CA GLY A 50 -10.17 -19.21 -10.30
C GLY A 50 -9.72 -19.91 -9.00
N LYS A 51 -8.56 -20.58 -9.03
CA LYS A 51 -7.97 -21.30 -7.87
C LYS A 51 -7.10 -20.41 -6.96
N ARG A 52 -6.87 -19.13 -7.31
CA ARG A 52 -6.02 -18.20 -6.55
C ARG A 52 -6.67 -17.80 -5.23
N SER A 53 -5.87 -17.32 -4.26
CA SER A 53 -6.39 -16.63 -3.09
C SER A 53 -7.03 -15.29 -3.50
N MET A 54 -7.91 -14.72 -2.65
CA MET A 54 -8.51 -13.39 -2.94
C MET A 54 -7.45 -12.30 -2.98
N GLU A 55 -6.47 -12.34 -2.08
CA GLU A 55 -5.37 -11.36 -2.05
C GLU A 55 -4.53 -11.41 -3.33
N GLU A 56 -4.18 -12.61 -3.80
CA GLU A 56 -3.44 -12.81 -5.03
C GLU A 56 -4.22 -12.33 -6.24
N PHE A 57 -5.50 -12.70 -6.36
CA PHE A 57 -6.38 -12.27 -7.42
C PHE A 57 -6.51 -10.74 -7.48
N TRP A 58 -6.82 -10.10 -6.36
CA TRP A 58 -6.91 -8.63 -6.28
C TRP A 58 -5.59 -7.94 -6.60
N ARG A 59 -4.48 -8.54 -6.18
CA ARG A 59 -3.16 -8.04 -6.50
C ARG A 59 -2.90 -8.08 -8.01
N ASP A 60 -3.16 -9.20 -8.65
CA ASP A 60 -2.92 -9.39 -10.09
C ASP A 60 -3.78 -8.43 -10.94
N GLU A 61 -5.07 -8.33 -10.63
CA GLU A 61 -5.99 -7.41 -11.30
C GLU A 61 -5.53 -5.95 -11.15
N ARG A 62 -5.10 -5.56 -9.94
CA ARG A 62 -4.58 -4.21 -9.68
C ARG A 62 -3.30 -3.92 -10.45
N TYR A 63 -2.36 -4.85 -10.48
CA TYR A 63 -1.13 -4.65 -11.25
C TYR A 63 -1.37 -4.69 -12.75
N SER A 64 -2.30 -5.51 -13.23
CA SER A 64 -2.76 -5.48 -14.61
C SER A 64 -3.34 -4.11 -14.99
N PHE A 65 -4.10 -3.49 -14.09
CA PHE A 65 -4.58 -2.12 -14.29
C PHE A 65 -3.42 -1.11 -14.33
N PHE A 66 -2.50 -1.18 -13.38
CA PHE A 66 -1.34 -0.28 -13.32
C PHE A 66 -0.49 -0.34 -14.59
N ASN A 67 -0.26 -1.54 -15.13
CA ASN A 67 0.51 -1.73 -16.36
C ASN A 67 -0.15 -1.11 -17.61
N ARG A 68 -1.46 -0.86 -17.57
CA ARG A 68 -2.18 -0.17 -18.66
C ARG A 68 -2.06 1.36 -18.57
N ILE A 69 -1.66 1.90 -17.43
CA ILE A 69 -1.48 3.34 -17.26
C ILE A 69 -0.14 3.74 -17.91
N LYS A 70 -0.22 4.50 -18.99
CA LYS A 70 0.97 5.03 -19.66
C LYS A 70 1.59 6.16 -18.83
N THR A 71 2.59 5.84 -18.04
CA THR A 71 3.34 6.79 -17.21
C THR A 71 4.77 6.30 -16.99
N ASN A 72 5.70 7.23 -16.84
CA ASN A 72 7.09 6.92 -16.49
C ASN A 72 7.26 6.65 -14.99
N PHE A 73 6.35 7.16 -14.16
CA PHE A 73 6.40 7.01 -12.71
C PHE A 73 5.02 6.70 -12.15
N LEU A 74 4.85 5.52 -11.61
CA LEU A 74 3.67 5.13 -10.84
C LEU A 74 4.10 4.92 -9.39
N MET A 75 3.51 5.69 -8.49
CA MET A 75 3.83 5.60 -7.06
C MET A 75 2.76 4.78 -6.33
N THR A 76 3.20 3.81 -5.52
CA THR A 76 2.31 3.08 -4.60
C THR A 76 2.69 3.39 -3.16
N CYS A 77 1.67 3.47 -2.28
CA CYS A 77 1.83 3.94 -0.91
C CYS A 77 2.20 2.82 0.09
N HIS A 78 2.97 1.81 -0.35
CA HIS A 78 3.54 0.85 0.58
C HIS A 78 4.49 1.56 1.55
N HIS A 79 4.38 1.23 2.83
CA HIS A 79 5.17 1.83 3.90
C HIS A 79 6.01 0.79 4.65
N LEU A 80 6.82 1.23 5.61
CA LEU A 80 7.75 0.37 6.34
C LEU A 80 7.05 -0.79 7.07
N ASP A 81 5.88 -0.54 7.64
CA ASP A 81 5.13 -1.60 8.33
C ASP A 81 4.67 -2.70 7.36
N ASP A 82 4.31 -2.36 6.10
CA ASP A 82 4.02 -3.36 5.04
C ASP A 82 5.27 -4.20 4.71
N ALA A 83 6.45 -3.57 4.70
CA ALA A 83 7.70 -4.29 4.47
C ALA A 83 8.02 -5.25 5.60
N VAL A 84 7.81 -4.85 6.85
CA VAL A 84 7.98 -5.72 8.03
C VAL A 84 6.99 -6.88 7.99
N GLU A 85 5.71 -6.63 7.74
CA GLU A 85 4.68 -7.67 7.60
C GLU A 85 5.03 -8.67 6.50
N THR A 86 5.48 -8.19 5.35
CA THR A 86 5.88 -9.03 4.22
C THR A 86 7.11 -9.87 4.56
N TRP A 87 8.09 -9.28 5.23
CA TRP A 87 9.30 -10.00 5.67
C TRP A 87 8.94 -11.11 6.65
N VAL A 88 8.14 -10.80 7.68
CA VAL A 88 7.67 -11.79 8.68
C VAL A 88 6.89 -12.91 7.99
N MET A 89 5.91 -12.57 7.16
CA MET A 89 5.11 -13.55 6.43
C MET A 89 5.96 -14.47 5.57
N SER A 90 6.91 -13.92 4.83
CA SER A 90 7.77 -14.69 3.93
C SER A 90 8.82 -15.51 4.68
N ALA A 91 9.32 -15.03 5.82
CA ALA A 91 10.23 -15.77 6.70
C ALA A 91 9.58 -17.04 7.24
N MET A 92 8.29 -17.00 7.60
CA MET A 92 7.53 -18.19 8.04
C MET A 92 7.39 -19.26 6.94
N HIS A 93 7.58 -18.88 5.68
CA HIS A 93 7.57 -19.79 4.53
C HIS A 93 9.01 -20.09 3.99
N GLY A 94 10.03 -19.85 4.81
CA GLY A 94 11.42 -20.11 4.44
C GLY A 94 12.06 -19.09 3.52
N ASN A 95 11.42 -17.94 3.27
CA ASN A 95 11.90 -16.88 2.37
C ASN A 95 11.82 -15.51 3.03
N CYS A 96 12.95 -14.88 3.33
CA CYS A 96 12.98 -13.53 3.90
C CYS A 96 12.87 -12.46 2.79
N LYS A 97 11.70 -12.33 2.17
CA LYS A 97 11.48 -11.38 1.06
C LYS A 97 11.27 -9.96 1.57
N LEU A 98 11.93 -9.01 0.91
CA LEU A 98 11.67 -7.59 1.06
C LEU A 98 10.72 -7.10 -0.05
N ILE A 99 9.91 -6.09 0.25
CA ILE A 99 9.18 -5.37 -0.78
C ILE A 99 10.19 -4.53 -1.57
N PRO A 100 10.31 -4.68 -2.91
CA PRO A 100 11.26 -3.89 -3.66
C PRO A 100 10.88 -2.40 -3.69
N TYR A 101 11.87 -1.52 -3.58
CA TYR A 101 11.67 -0.07 -3.71
C TYR A 101 11.16 0.30 -5.11
N TYR A 102 11.73 -0.33 -6.11
CA TYR A 102 11.33 -0.22 -7.51
C TYR A 102 10.86 -1.57 -8.05
N ARG A 103 9.87 -1.55 -8.91
CA ARG A 103 9.37 -2.70 -9.67
C ARG A 103 9.14 -2.30 -11.12
N ASP A 104 9.77 -3.04 -12.03
CA ASP A 104 9.57 -2.86 -13.46
C ASP A 104 8.07 -2.87 -13.85
N PRO A 105 7.70 -2.06 -14.87
CA PRO A 105 8.58 -1.15 -15.62
C PRO A 105 8.69 0.25 -14.98
N ASN A 106 7.87 0.63 -14.00
CA ASN A 106 7.74 2.04 -13.59
C ASN A 106 7.16 2.25 -12.18
N ILE A 107 7.06 1.21 -11.35
CA ILE A 107 6.39 1.31 -10.03
C ILE A 107 7.41 1.59 -8.94
N TYR A 108 7.23 2.71 -8.24
CA TYR A 108 8.05 3.19 -7.13
C TYR A 108 7.28 3.17 -5.81
N ARG A 109 8.00 2.98 -4.69
CA ARG A 109 7.43 2.96 -3.33
C ARG A 109 8.16 3.93 -2.42
N PRO A 110 7.92 5.24 -2.57
CA PRO A 110 8.71 6.28 -1.87
C PRO A 110 8.53 6.25 -0.34
N PHE A 111 7.42 5.70 0.17
CA PHE A 111 7.16 5.62 1.61
C PHE A 111 7.68 4.34 2.26
N LEU A 112 8.39 3.48 1.53
CA LEU A 112 8.83 2.18 2.04
C LEU A 112 9.76 2.28 3.25
N MET A 113 10.44 3.42 3.42
CA MET A 113 11.30 3.72 4.58
C MET A 113 10.58 4.48 5.70
N THR A 114 9.30 4.84 5.50
CA THR A 114 8.51 5.66 6.42
C THR A 114 7.52 4.79 7.17
N SER A 115 7.41 4.94 8.49
CA SER A 115 6.43 4.19 9.29
C SER A 115 5.00 4.67 9.03
N LYS A 116 4.01 3.77 9.17
CA LYS A 116 2.60 4.15 9.12
C LYS A 116 2.26 5.23 10.15
N LYS A 117 2.88 5.15 11.34
CA LYS A 117 2.73 6.17 12.38
C LYS A 117 3.13 7.55 11.89
N SER A 118 4.32 7.69 11.31
CA SER A 118 4.81 8.99 10.79
C SER A 118 3.93 9.54 9.65
N ILE A 119 3.35 8.65 8.83
CA ILE A 119 2.42 9.06 7.77
C ILE A 119 1.12 9.60 8.37
N LYS A 120 0.56 8.94 9.41
CA LYS A 120 -0.63 9.42 10.12
C LYS A 120 -0.37 10.75 10.84
N GLU A 121 0.72 10.87 11.56
CA GLU A 121 1.11 12.12 12.23
C GLU A 121 1.25 13.30 11.24
N TYR A 122 1.77 13.03 10.03
CA TYR A 122 1.80 14.03 8.95
C TYR A 122 0.38 14.40 8.51
N ALA A 123 -0.49 13.41 8.28
CA ALA A 123 -1.87 13.65 7.83
C ALA A 123 -2.65 14.48 8.85
N GLU A 124 -2.57 14.14 10.14
CA GLU A 124 -3.19 14.87 11.24
C GLU A 124 -2.69 16.32 11.32
N ARG A 125 -1.38 16.52 11.32
CA ARG A 125 -0.76 17.87 11.38
C ARG A 125 -1.16 18.76 10.18
N LYS A 126 -1.40 18.12 9.02
CA LYS A 126 -1.77 18.80 7.78
C LYS A 126 -3.27 18.79 7.51
N GLN A 127 -4.05 18.27 8.45
CA GLN A 127 -5.51 18.16 8.32
C GLN A 127 -5.94 17.46 7.02
N VAL A 128 -5.15 16.42 6.62
CA VAL A 128 -5.48 15.60 5.46
C VAL A 128 -6.51 14.58 5.87
N GLU A 129 -7.67 14.60 5.25
CA GLU A 129 -8.70 13.58 5.45
C GLU A 129 -8.29 12.23 4.85
N TRP A 130 -8.71 11.14 5.48
CA TRP A 130 -8.55 9.79 4.96
C TRP A 130 -9.72 8.90 5.35
N ILE A 131 -9.86 7.79 4.65
CA ILE A 131 -10.84 6.75 4.97
C ILE A 131 -10.12 5.52 5.53
N GLU A 132 -10.60 5.02 6.66
CA GLU A 132 -10.16 3.71 7.20
C GLU A 132 -10.98 2.59 6.55
N ASP A 133 -10.27 1.56 6.10
CA ASP A 133 -10.91 0.34 5.60
C ASP A 133 -11.32 -0.55 6.79
N PRO A 134 -12.62 -0.80 7.01
CA PRO A 134 -13.10 -1.63 8.11
C PRO A 134 -12.62 -3.08 8.01
N THR A 135 -12.26 -3.56 6.81
CA THR A 135 -11.72 -4.90 6.63
C THR A 135 -10.31 -5.06 7.21
N ASN A 136 -9.62 -3.97 7.52
CA ASN A 136 -8.33 -4.00 8.21
C ASN A 136 -8.39 -4.62 9.60
N ALA A 137 -9.57 -4.65 10.24
CA ALA A 137 -9.78 -5.28 11.54
C ALA A 137 -10.03 -6.81 11.43
N ARG A 138 -10.32 -7.32 10.25
CA ARG A 138 -10.65 -8.74 10.03
C ARG A 138 -9.39 -9.60 10.02
N THR A 139 -9.24 -10.48 11.01
CA THR A 139 -8.07 -11.37 11.15
C THR A 139 -8.10 -12.63 10.29
N GLU A 140 -9.17 -12.88 9.55
CA GLU A 140 -9.30 -13.97 8.58
C GLU A 140 -8.32 -13.86 7.40
N TYR A 141 -7.88 -12.63 7.08
CA TYR A 141 -6.83 -12.41 6.10
C TYR A 141 -5.45 -12.56 6.75
N ILE A 142 -4.57 -13.34 6.13
CA ILE A 142 -3.24 -13.67 6.66
C ILE A 142 -2.45 -12.41 7.05
N ARG A 143 -2.47 -11.38 6.24
CA ARG A 143 -1.76 -10.13 6.52
C ARG A 143 -2.33 -9.41 7.76
N ASN A 144 -3.64 -9.37 7.90
CA ASN A 144 -4.28 -8.78 9.08
C ASN A 144 -4.01 -9.62 10.34
N HIS A 145 -3.99 -10.95 10.21
CA HIS A 145 -3.61 -11.85 11.31
C HIS A 145 -2.17 -11.56 11.77
N ILE A 146 -1.23 -11.43 10.84
CA ILE A 146 0.15 -11.04 11.17
C ILE A 146 0.15 -9.68 11.90
N ARG A 147 -0.53 -8.68 11.36
CA ARG A 147 -0.58 -7.31 11.91
C ARG A 147 -1.14 -7.26 13.33
N HIS A 148 -2.24 -7.94 13.57
CA HIS A 148 -3.00 -7.80 14.83
C HIS A 148 -2.63 -8.86 15.88
N SER A 149 -2.24 -10.06 15.45
CA SER A 149 -1.97 -11.19 16.36
C SER A 149 -0.48 -11.44 16.57
N LEU A 150 0.32 -11.45 15.51
CA LEU A 150 1.75 -11.80 15.60
C LEU A 150 2.65 -10.60 15.91
N MET A 151 2.43 -9.47 15.24
CA MET A 151 3.29 -8.29 15.40
C MET A 151 3.42 -7.77 16.82
N PRO A 152 2.38 -7.78 17.68
CA PRO A 152 2.53 -7.40 19.07
C PRO A 152 3.53 -8.26 19.85
N GLY A 153 3.54 -9.59 19.59
CA GLY A 153 4.52 -10.52 20.18
C GLY A 153 5.93 -10.29 19.64
N ILE A 154 6.06 -10.14 18.32
CA ILE A 154 7.34 -9.86 17.66
C ILE A 154 7.96 -8.56 18.20
N LEU A 155 7.17 -7.51 18.38
CA LEU A 155 7.64 -6.22 18.91
C LEU A 155 8.05 -6.30 20.39
N LYS A 156 7.52 -7.24 21.18
CA LYS A 156 8.00 -7.50 22.53
C LYS A 156 9.39 -8.15 22.53
N VAL A 157 9.63 -9.06 21.58
CA VAL A 157 10.93 -9.74 21.43
C VAL A 157 11.97 -8.82 20.79
N ASN A 158 11.58 -8.09 19.75
CA ASN A 158 12.45 -7.15 19.04
C ASN A 158 11.72 -5.83 18.76
N PRO A 159 11.75 -4.86 19.69
CA PRO A 159 11.18 -3.53 19.47
C PRO A 159 11.79 -2.78 18.28
N GLY A 160 13.03 -3.12 17.93
CA GLY A 160 13.80 -2.53 16.83
C GLY A 160 13.58 -3.15 15.45
N ILE A 161 12.65 -4.09 15.27
CA ILE A 161 12.49 -4.82 13.99
C ILE A 161 12.27 -3.89 12.79
N ARG A 162 11.56 -2.78 12.99
CA ARG A 162 11.37 -1.76 11.93
C ARG A 162 12.71 -1.16 11.49
N THR A 163 13.59 -0.89 12.42
CA THR A 163 14.94 -0.38 12.12
C THR A 163 15.79 -1.41 11.39
N VAL A 164 15.69 -2.69 11.79
CA VAL A 164 16.39 -3.78 11.11
C VAL A 164 15.93 -3.89 9.65
N ILE A 165 14.63 -3.92 9.42
CA ILE A 165 14.08 -4.04 8.06
C ILE A 165 14.40 -2.79 7.22
N ARG A 166 14.35 -1.59 7.82
CA ARG A 166 14.77 -0.36 7.11
C ARG A 166 16.22 -0.42 6.67
N LYS A 167 17.14 -0.87 7.52
CA LYS A 167 18.55 -1.05 7.16
C LYS A 167 18.69 -2.04 5.99
N LYS A 168 18.04 -3.19 6.06
CA LYS A 168 18.04 -4.17 4.97
C LYS A 168 17.50 -3.61 3.65
N LEU A 169 16.46 -2.81 3.69
CA LEU A 169 15.92 -2.14 2.50
C LEU A 169 16.91 -1.14 1.91
N ILE A 170 17.59 -0.35 2.76
CA ILE A 170 18.64 0.60 2.32
C ILE A 170 19.80 -0.17 1.67
N GLU A 171 20.32 -1.18 2.34
CA GLU A 171 21.44 -1.99 1.84
C GLU A 171 21.12 -2.71 0.52
N THR A 172 19.84 -3.04 0.28
CA THR A 172 19.42 -3.78 -0.91
C THR A 172 19.08 -2.89 -2.10
N TYR A 173 18.54 -1.68 -1.87
CA TYR A 173 17.93 -0.89 -2.94
C TYR A 173 18.44 0.55 -3.07
N LEU A 174 19.24 1.05 -2.13
CA LEU A 174 19.79 2.40 -2.15
C LEU A 174 21.30 2.43 -1.99
#